data_928ed03a858007b8a9abcc90c009dd39
#
_entry.id   928ed03a858007b8a9abcc90c009dd39
#
_cell.length_a   1.000
_cell.length_b   1.000
_cell.length_c   1.000
_cell.angle_alpha   90.00
_cell.angle_beta   90.00
_cell.angle_gamma   90.00
#
_symmetry.space_group_name_H-M   'P 1'
#
loop_
_entity.id
_entity.type
_entity.pdbx_description
1 polymer ?
#
loop_
_entity_poly.entity_id
_entity_poly.type
_entity_poly.pdbx_seq_one_letter_code
_entity_poly.pdbx_strand_id
1 'polypeptide(L)'
;MTIIFIPMKKISASNKYVQFVKYCIVGVLNTLVTLGVIYLCKSLLGWNLYLSNALGYVCGVINSFLCNKQWVFHSQGGYRREALRFVGGFAVCYLLQLAVVWLLTRSIGDFEYLILGIVLSGYGIATLLGNVVYTLTNFAYKRLVTFR
;
A
#
# COMPACT_ATOMS: atom_id res chain seq x y z
N MET A 1 39.09 -21.18 12.06
CA MET A 1 38.32 -20.33 11.12
C MET A 1 37.28 -19.60 11.93
N THR A 2 37.63 -18.41 12.45
CA THR A 2 36.81 -17.65 13.42
C THR A 2 35.83 -16.78 12.62
N ILE A 3 34.55 -17.13 12.67
CA ILE A 3 33.50 -16.31 12.09
C ILE A 3 33.33 -15.06 12.94
N ILE A 4 33.79 -13.93 12.45
CA ILE A 4 33.61 -12.62 13.09
C ILE A 4 32.10 -12.28 12.99
N PHE A 5 31.42 -12.48 14.13
CA PHE A 5 30.04 -12.00 14.32
C PHE A 5 30.13 -10.48 14.51
N ILE A 6 29.95 -9.73 13.42
CA ILE A 6 29.79 -8.29 13.50
C ILE A 6 28.42 -8.04 14.11
N PRO A 7 28.31 -7.48 15.33
CA PRO A 7 26.99 -7.12 15.88
C PRO A 7 26.42 -6.03 15.00
N MET A 8 25.36 -6.35 14.25
CA MET A 8 24.59 -5.35 13.51
C MET A 8 24.05 -4.34 14.54
N LYS A 9 24.72 -3.20 14.62
CA LYS A 9 24.33 -2.04 15.40
C LYS A 9 22.84 -1.81 15.19
N LYS A 10 22.09 -1.92 16.28
CA LYS A 10 20.65 -1.61 16.35
C LYS A 10 20.45 -0.28 15.64
N ILE A 11 20.00 -0.31 14.37
CA ILE A 11 19.82 0.90 13.58
C ILE A 11 18.76 1.71 14.32
N SER A 12 19.24 2.79 14.91
CA SER A 12 18.50 3.85 15.56
C SER A 12 17.16 4.07 14.82
N ALA A 13 16.10 4.21 15.58
CA ALA A 13 14.73 4.42 15.10
C ALA A 13 14.72 5.21 13.80
N SER A 14 14.56 4.50 12.67
CA SER A 14 14.56 5.13 11.35
C SER A 14 13.56 6.27 11.39
N ASN A 15 14.01 7.47 11.05
CA ASN A 15 13.20 8.67 11.07
C ASN A 15 11.84 8.37 10.41
N LYS A 16 10.75 8.73 11.07
CA LYS A 16 9.37 8.46 10.60
C LYS A 16 9.16 8.86 9.14
N TYR A 17 9.77 9.97 8.76
CA TYR A 17 9.73 10.50 7.39
C TYR A 17 10.43 9.58 6.38
N VAL A 18 11.59 9.03 6.73
CA VAL A 18 12.31 8.08 5.88
C VAL A 18 11.50 6.79 5.70
N GLN A 19 10.90 6.29 6.77
CA GLN A 19 10.00 5.13 6.67
C GLN A 19 8.79 5.41 5.78
N PHE A 20 8.20 6.59 5.90
CA PHE A 20 7.07 6.99 5.06
C PHE A 20 7.45 7.12 3.58
N VAL A 21 8.59 7.73 3.27
CA VAL A 21 9.09 7.82 1.89
C VAL A 21 9.35 6.42 1.31
N LYS A 22 10.02 5.55 2.05
CA LYS A 22 10.21 4.15 1.64
C LYS A 22 8.88 3.43 1.40
N TYR A 23 7.91 3.65 2.28
CA TYR A 23 6.57 3.09 2.14
C TYR A 23 5.88 3.56 0.85
N CYS A 24 5.98 4.84 0.49
CA CYS A 24 5.46 5.37 -0.77
C CYS A 24 6.16 4.75 -1.99
N ILE A 25 7.50 4.60 -1.93
CA ILE A 25 8.27 3.93 -3.00
C ILE A 25 7.79 2.47 -3.17
N VAL A 26 7.59 1.73 -2.06
CA VAL A 26 7.01 0.38 -2.12
C VAL A 26 5.63 0.38 -2.76
N GLY A 27 4.81 1.40 -2.50
CA GLY A 27 3.50 1.55 -3.15
C GLY A 27 3.61 1.65 -4.68
N VAL A 28 4.54 2.46 -5.19
CA VAL A 28 4.83 2.58 -6.64
C VAL A 28 5.35 1.26 -7.20
N LEU A 29 6.35 0.65 -6.56
CA LEU A 29 6.90 -0.65 -6.97
C LEU A 29 5.82 -1.73 -7.03
N ASN A 30 4.92 -1.72 -6.07
CA ASN A 30 3.79 -2.65 -6.01
C ASN A 30 2.87 -2.51 -7.21
N THR A 31 2.56 -1.29 -7.62
CA THR A 31 1.78 -1.01 -8.84
C THR A 31 2.50 -1.53 -10.09
N LEU A 32 3.81 -1.30 -10.20
CA LEU A 32 4.61 -1.79 -11.32
C LEU A 32 4.64 -3.33 -11.38
N VAL A 33 4.79 -4.00 -10.24
CA VAL A 33 4.72 -5.48 -10.16
C VAL A 33 3.35 -5.98 -10.60
N THR A 34 2.28 -5.39 -10.09
CA THR A 34 0.91 -5.76 -10.45
C THR A 34 0.68 -5.62 -11.96
N LEU A 35 0.99 -4.47 -12.53
CA LEU A 35 0.83 -4.20 -13.97
C LEU A 35 1.74 -5.11 -14.82
N GLY A 36 2.97 -5.34 -14.40
CA GLY A 36 3.91 -6.23 -15.07
C GLY A 36 3.38 -7.67 -15.15
N VAL A 37 2.86 -8.19 -14.04
CA VAL A 37 2.26 -9.54 -14.00
C VAL A 37 1.00 -9.62 -14.87
N ILE A 38 0.13 -8.61 -14.83
CA ILE A 38 -1.07 -8.56 -15.68
C ILE A 38 -0.67 -8.56 -17.15
N TYR A 39 0.31 -7.73 -17.52
CA TYR A 39 0.80 -7.66 -18.89
C TYR A 39 1.39 -9.00 -19.36
N LEU A 40 2.24 -9.64 -18.56
CA LEU A 40 2.82 -10.94 -18.87
C LEU A 40 1.73 -12.01 -19.06
N CYS A 41 0.80 -12.13 -18.13
CA CYS A 41 -0.23 -13.14 -18.18
C CYS A 41 -1.22 -12.91 -19.33
N LYS A 42 -1.69 -11.67 -19.51
CA LYS A 42 -2.69 -11.35 -20.52
C LYS A 42 -2.09 -11.28 -21.92
N SER A 43 -0.98 -10.53 -22.10
CA SER A 43 -0.46 -10.19 -23.42
C SER A 43 0.51 -11.24 -23.98
N LEU A 44 1.32 -11.88 -23.13
CA LEU A 44 2.28 -12.88 -23.58
C LEU A 44 1.76 -14.31 -23.47
N LEU A 45 1.01 -14.63 -22.39
CA LEU A 45 0.48 -15.98 -22.18
C LEU A 45 -0.96 -16.17 -22.68
N GLY A 46 -1.63 -15.10 -23.13
CA GLY A 46 -3.00 -15.15 -23.65
C GLY A 46 -4.07 -15.52 -22.61
N TRP A 47 -3.80 -15.31 -21.32
CA TRP A 47 -4.73 -15.68 -20.24
C TRP A 47 -5.95 -14.77 -20.20
N ASN A 48 -7.02 -15.27 -19.59
CA ASN A 48 -8.22 -14.50 -19.34
C ASN A 48 -7.88 -13.25 -18.50
N LEU A 49 -8.53 -12.10 -18.84
CA LEU A 49 -8.33 -10.81 -18.18
C LEU A 49 -8.54 -10.87 -16.67
N TYR A 50 -9.59 -11.56 -16.23
CA TYR A 50 -9.92 -11.65 -14.80
C TYR A 50 -8.87 -12.44 -14.02
N LEU A 51 -8.38 -13.55 -14.59
CA LEU A 51 -7.35 -14.38 -13.98
C LEU A 51 -6.01 -13.63 -13.93
N SER A 52 -5.65 -12.92 -15.01
CA SER A 52 -4.43 -12.10 -15.07
C SER A 52 -4.46 -10.99 -14.02
N ASN A 53 -5.60 -10.31 -13.85
CA ASN A 53 -5.77 -9.29 -12.81
C ASN A 53 -5.68 -9.91 -11.40
N ALA A 54 -6.37 -11.01 -11.13
CA ALA A 54 -6.32 -11.67 -9.83
C ALA A 54 -4.89 -12.04 -9.44
N LEU A 55 -4.14 -12.64 -10.38
CA LEU A 55 -2.74 -13.00 -10.15
C LEU A 55 -1.85 -11.77 -9.94
N GLY A 56 -2.05 -10.73 -10.74
CA GLY A 56 -1.32 -9.45 -10.58
C GLY A 56 -1.53 -8.85 -9.19
N TYR A 57 -2.75 -8.79 -8.71
CA TYR A 57 -3.06 -8.29 -7.35
C TYR A 57 -2.44 -9.16 -6.26
N VAL A 58 -2.51 -10.49 -6.40
CA VAL A 58 -1.89 -11.42 -5.42
C VAL A 58 -0.38 -11.18 -5.36
N CYS A 59 0.30 -11.13 -6.51
CA CYS A 59 1.74 -10.83 -6.57
C CYS A 59 2.06 -9.46 -5.99
N GLY A 60 1.25 -8.45 -6.29
CA GLY A 60 1.37 -7.12 -5.73
C GLY A 60 1.25 -7.10 -4.19
N VAL A 61 0.27 -7.78 -3.62
CA VAL A 61 0.08 -7.89 -2.16
C VAL A 61 1.25 -8.59 -1.49
N ILE A 62 1.75 -9.69 -2.07
CA ILE A 62 2.92 -10.41 -1.56
C ILE A 62 4.16 -9.51 -1.59
N ASN A 63 4.42 -8.85 -2.73
CA ASN A 63 5.52 -7.90 -2.85
C ASN A 63 5.41 -6.78 -1.81
N SER A 64 4.21 -6.19 -1.65
CA SER A 64 3.96 -5.15 -0.65
C SER A 64 4.27 -5.63 0.77
N PHE A 65 3.83 -6.84 1.14
CA PHE A 65 4.09 -7.40 2.46
C PHE A 65 5.59 -7.60 2.69
N LEU A 66 6.30 -8.23 1.76
CA LEU A 66 7.72 -8.54 1.88
C LEU A 66 8.58 -7.27 1.94
N CYS A 67 8.36 -6.33 1.02
CA CYS A 67 9.09 -5.06 1.00
C CYS A 67 8.83 -4.23 2.26
N ASN A 68 7.59 -4.15 2.71
CA ASN A 68 7.26 -3.43 3.95
C ASN A 68 7.93 -4.10 5.15
N LYS A 69 7.85 -5.43 5.29
CA LYS A 69 8.46 -6.16 6.39
C LYS A 69 9.98 -5.99 6.43
N GLN A 70 10.66 -6.21 5.32
CA GLN A 70 12.13 -6.29 5.28
C GLN A 70 12.80 -4.93 5.12
N TRP A 71 12.27 -4.08 4.23
CA TRP A 71 12.96 -2.85 3.84
C TRP A 71 12.44 -1.58 4.54
N VAL A 72 11.12 -1.49 4.75
CA VAL A 72 10.52 -0.30 5.37
C VAL A 72 10.62 -0.37 6.89
N PHE A 73 10.13 -1.46 7.48
CA PHE A 73 9.98 -1.60 8.93
C PHE A 73 11.04 -2.46 9.59
N HIS A 74 11.83 -3.24 8.83
CA HIS A 74 12.87 -4.16 9.34
C HIS A 74 12.36 -5.07 10.47
N SER A 75 11.13 -5.61 10.30
CA SER A 75 10.48 -6.40 11.34
C SER A 75 11.07 -7.80 11.45
N GLN A 76 11.33 -8.24 12.68
CA GLN A 76 11.79 -9.59 13.04
C GLN A 76 10.64 -10.50 13.52
N GLY A 77 9.40 -10.05 13.46
CA GLY A 77 8.22 -10.80 13.86
C GLY A 77 7.91 -11.99 12.95
N GLY A 78 7.08 -12.91 13.43
CA GLY A 78 6.67 -14.11 12.70
C GLY A 78 5.82 -13.78 11.46
N TYR A 79 6.18 -14.32 10.30
CA TYR A 79 5.52 -14.06 9.02
C TYR A 79 4.01 -14.27 9.04
N ARG A 80 3.55 -15.39 9.61
CA ARG A 80 2.11 -15.73 9.67
C ARG A 80 1.29 -14.69 10.44
N ARG A 81 1.79 -14.30 11.62
CA ARG A 81 1.09 -13.33 12.48
C ARG A 81 1.05 -11.94 11.84
N GLU A 82 2.16 -11.52 11.25
CA GLU A 82 2.25 -10.22 10.57
C GLU A 82 1.45 -10.19 9.28
N ALA A 83 1.41 -11.29 8.50
CA ALA A 83 0.58 -11.40 7.31
C ALA A 83 -0.92 -11.29 7.63
N LEU A 84 -1.38 -11.94 8.68
CA LEU A 84 -2.79 -11.81 9.12
C LEU A 84 -3.12 -10.38 9.55
N ARG A 85 -2.24 -9.72 10.30
CA ARG A 85 -2.41 -8.32 10.68
C ARG A 85 -2.35 -7.38 9.48
N PHE A 86 -1.48 -7.68 8.51
CA PHE A 86 -1.34 -6.93 7.28
C PHE A 86 -2.64 -6.95 6.46
N VAL A 87 -3.23 -8.13 6.25
CA VAL A 87 -4.50 -8.29 5.54
C VAL A 87 -5.65 -7.63 6.31
N GLY A 88 -5.71 -7.85 7.64
CA GLY A 88 -6.72 -7.19 8.49
C GLY A 88 -6.62 -5.66 8.45
N GLY A 89 -5.39 -5.13 8.46
CA GLY A 89 -5.14 -3.69 8.33
C GLY A 89 -5.61 -3.12 6.99
N PHE A 90 -5.44 -3.87 5.91
CA PHE A 90 -6.00 -3.51 4.60
C PHE A 90 -7.51 -3.32 4.66
N ALA A 91 -8.22 -4.29 5.23
CA ALA A 91 -9.68 -4.24 5.35
C ALA A 91 -10.13 -3.04 6.20
N VAL A 92 -9.53 -2.82 7.36
CA VAL A 92 -9.87 -1.70 8.26
C VAL A 92 -9.62 -0.36 7.59
N CYS A 93 -8.45 -0.15 6.98
CA CYS A 93 -8.12 1.12 6.32
C CYS A 93 -8.99 1.37 5.09
N TYR A 94 -9.37 0.32 4.35
CA TYR A 94 -10.27 0.42 3.21
C TYR A 94 -11.69 0.83 3.64
N LEU A 95 -12.23 0.22 4.69
CA LEU A 95 -13.53 0.61 5.24
C LEU A 95 -13.53 2.06 5.73
N LEU A 96 -12.46 2.49 6.37
CA LEU A 96 -12.29 3.90 6.78
C LEU A 96 -12.26 4.83 5.57
N GLN A 97 -11.52 4.47 4.51
CA GLN A 97 -11.51 5.23 3.25
C GLN A 97 -12.91 5.35 2.65
N LEU A 98 -13.66 4.26 2.56
CA LEU A 98 -15.03 4.27 2.04
C LEU A 98 -15.93 5.21 2.85
N ALA A 99 -15.84 5.17 4.17
CA ALA A 99 -16.60 6.06 5.05
C ALA A 99 -16.24 7.54 4.79
N VAL A 100 -14.95 7.85 4.64
CA VAL A 100 -14.48 9.20 4.33
C VAL A 100 -14.98 9.67 2.97
N VAL A 101 -14.85 8.83 1.93
CA VAL A 101 -15.34 9.15 0.58
C VAL A 101 -16.85 9.40 0.60
N TRP A 102 -17.60 8.53 1.26
CA TRP A 102 -19.07 8.69 1.37
C TRP A 102 -19.46 9.99 2.08
N LEU A 103 -18.77 10.33 3.17
CA LEU A 103 -19.04 11.56 3.93
C LEU A 103 -18.71 12.81 3.09
N LEU A 104 -17.53 12.81 2.45
CA LEU A 104 -17.09 13.92 1.61
C LEU A 104 -17.95 14.12 0.39
N THR A 105 -18.37 13.05 -0.29
CA THR A 105 -19.25 13.15 -1.44
C THR A 105 -20.59 13.79 -1.07
N ARG A 106 -21.13 13.47 0.11
CA ARG A 106 -22.35 14.14 0.61
C ARG A 106 -22.15 15.61 0.93
N SER A 107 -20.96 16.01 1.37
CA SER A 107 -20.65 17.38 1.76
C SER A 107 -20.27 18.26 0.56
N ILE A 108 -19.56 17.71 -0.43
CA ILE A 108 -19.05 18.43 -1.60
C ILE A 108 -20.15 18.54 -2.69
N GLY A 109 -21.05 17.53 -2.74
CA GLY A 109 -22.09 17.44 -3.78
C GLY A 109 -21.56 17.03 -5.16
N ASP A 110 -22.42 17.08 -6.16
CA ASP A 110 -22.14 16.61 -7.54
C ASP A 110 -21.60 17.73 -8.45
N PHE A 111 -20.97 18.76 -7.88
CA PHE A 111 -20.40 19.85 -8.66
C PHE A 111 -19.12 19.44 -9.38
N GLU A 112 -18.92 20.00 -10.57
CA GLU A 112 -17.67 19.89 -11.30
C GLU A 112 -16.76 21.06 -10.96
N TYR A 113 -15.50 20.74 -10.64
CA TYR A 113 -14.48 21.71 -10.27
C TYR A 113 -13.36 21.74 -11.32
N LEU A 114 -13.03 22.91 -11.81
CA LEU A 114 -11.89 23.11 -12.69
C LEU A 114 -10.64 23.36 -11.83
N ILE A 115 -9.74 22.38 -11.74
CA ILE A 115 -8.49 22.47 -10.97
C ILE A 115 -7.31 22.24 -11.94
N LEU A 116 -6.45 23.24 -12.09
CA LEU A 116 -5.25 23.17 -12.97
C LEU A 116 -5.58 22.74 -14.41
N GLY A 117 -6.73 23.17 -14.95
CA GLY A 117 -7.14 22.82 -16.31
C GLY A 117 -7.79 21.41 -16.46
N ILE A 118 -7.98 20.69 -15.35
CA ILE A 118 -8.65 19.37 -15.31
C ILE A 118 -9.99 19.53 -14.63
N VAL A 119 -11.06 19.05 -15.28
CA VAL A 119 -12.39 18.99 -14.68
C VAL A 119 -12.47 17.78 -13.77
N LEU A 120 -12.66 18.01 -12.47
CA LEU A 120 -12.82 16.98 -11.46
C LEU A 120 -14.25 17.04 -10.90
N SER A 121 -14.92 15.88 -10.88
CA SER A 121 -16.19 15.75 -10.18
C SER A 121 -16.00 15.80 -8.66
N GLY A 122 -17.04 16.19 -7.91
CA GLY A 122 -17.03 16.15 -6.44
C GLY A 122 -16.65 14.76 -5.90
N TYR A 123 -17.14 13.69 -6.54
CA TYR A 123 -16.74 12.31 -6.24
C TYR A 123 -15.23 12.06 -6.49
N GLY A 124 -14.67 12.61 -7.57
CA GLY A 124 -13.24 12.50 -7.89
C GLY A 124 -12.38 13.13 -6.80
N ILE A 125 -12.74 14.33 -6.33
CA ILE A 125 -12.07 15.03 -5.24
C ILE A 125 -12.17 14.23 -3.94
N ALA A 126 -13.37 13.77 -3.59
CA ALA A 126 -13.58 12.93 -2.40
C ALA A 126 -12.74 11.66 -2.44
N THR A 127 -12.62 11.02 -3.59
CA THR A 127 -11.81 9.81 -3.77
C THR A 127 -10.33 10.10 -3.61
N LEU A 128 -9.82 11.19 -4.17
CA LEU A 128 -8.41 11.60 -4.00
C LEU A 128 -8.08 11.84 -2.52
N LEU A 129 -8.93 12.58 -1.81
CA LEU A 129 -8.78 12.82 -0.37
C LEU A 129 -8.88 11.52 0.43
N GLY A 130 -9.82 10.65 0.09
CA GLY A 130 -9.94 9.32 0.69
C GLY A 130 -8.69 8.46 0.51
N ASN A 131 -8.05 8.51 -0.67
CA ASN A 131 -6.79 7.82 -0.93
C ASN A 131 -5.63 8.36 -0.08
N VAL A 132 -5.58 9.67 0.16
CA VAL A 132 -4.59 10.28 1.07
C VAL A 132 -4.81 9.76 2.49
N VAL A 133 -6.04 9.78 2.99
CA VAL A 133 -6.40 9.24 4.32
C VAL A 133 -6.03 7.77 4.41
N TYR A 134 -6.37 6.96 3.39
CA TYR A 134 -5.99 5.55 3.33
C TYR A 134 -4.49 5.35 3.45
N THR A 135 -3.70 6.09 2.68
CA THR A 135 -2.24 5.96 2.67
C THR A 135 -1.64 6.25 4.03
N LEU A 136 -2.09 7.34 4.68
CA LEU A 136 -1.61 7.74 6.00
C LEU A 136 -2.01 6.75 7.09
N THR A 137 -3.27 6.34 7.11
CA THR A 137 -3.79 5.39 8.11
C THR A 137 -3.19 4.00 7.93
N ASN A 138 -3.02 3.53 6.69
CA ASN A 138 -2.39 2.25 6.41
C ASN A 138 -0.90 2.24 6.79
N PHE A 139 -0.18 3.33 6.55
CA PHE A 139 1.20 3.48 7.04
C PHE A 139 1.25 3.43 8.58
N ALA A 140 0.40 4.22 9.25
CA ALA A 140 0.33 4.24 10.70
C ALA A 140 -0.02 2.86 11.28
N TYR A 141 -1.01 2.19 10.72
CA TYR A 141 -1.42 0.84 11.13
C TYR A 141 -0.29 -0.18 10.95
N LYS A 142 0.38 -0.18 9.78
CA LYS A 142 1.52 -1.08 9.54
C LYS A 142 2.65 -0.87 10.53
N ARG A 143 2.94 0.37 10.86
CA ARG A 143 4.01 0.73 11.79
C ARG A 143 3.67 0.35 13.24
N LEU A 144 2.43 0.61 13.68
CA LEU A 144 2.04 0.48 15.10
C LEU A 144 1.51 -0.91 15.45
N VAL A 145 0.92 -1.63 14.48
CA VAL A 145 0.20 -2.89 14.72
C VAL A 145 0.83 -4.07 13.97
N THR A 146 1.06 -3.90 12.66
CA THR A 146 1.49 -5.04 11.83
C THR A 146 2.93 -5.45 12.12
N PHE A 147 3.86 -4.51 12.04
CA PHE A 147 5.30 -4.74 12.11
C PHE A 147 5.95 -4.26 13.42
N ARG A 148 5.20 -4.33 14.49
CA ARG A 148 5.65 -4.00 15.84
C ARG A 148 6.42 -5.12 16.51
#